data_7501dd2deae8458ee91ea70dab1979ac
#
_entry.id   7501dd2deae8458ee91ea70dab1979ac
#
_cell.length_a   1.000
_cell.length_b   1.000
_cell.length_c   1.000
_cell.angle_alpha   90.00
_cell.angle_beta   90.00
_cell.angle_gamma   90.00
#
_symmetry.space_group_name_H-M   'P 1'
#
loop_
_entity.id
_entity.type
_entity.pdbx_description
1 polymer ?
#
loop_
_entity_poly.entity_id
_entity_poly.type
_entity_poly.pdbx_seq_one_letter_code
_entity_poly.pdbx_strand_id
1 'polypeptide(L)'
;MCSNWFPTVVACALTLASPVFAQQTADEVAPEGASDGQVQALTDEVIAALKAKADGVPVNAKTWMVAAANPLAVEAGAKILAAGGTAADAMVAVQVVLGLVEPQSSGLGGGAFLVWYDAASGRLTTLDGRETAPREASPTLFQDENGEPLKFFDAVVGGLSVGTPGTPALLEEAHRRWGRSPWPGLFEDGIRLADEGFVVSPRLAGLIQADAERLARFPDTASYFLPGGEPLAQGQRLTNPDYAETLRVLASEGAAGFYGGEIAADIVRTVRNAPGNPGVLSGVDLALYQVIEREPICATYRSYEVCGMGPPSSGALTVGQILGILDNYDLAGMGPESAEAWRLIGDASRLAFADRGRYMADSDFIPMPTQGLIDPPYLAERAALLNDAGALTEVAPGNPEFDHALNWADDASIELPSTSHISIVDAYGNVLSMTTTIENGFGSRLMTNGFLLNNELTDFSFRTHRDGVPIANRIEPGKRPRSSMSPTIVMQDGFPILAIGSPGGSRIIGYVAKSIIAWADWGMDVQQAVALPHLVNRFGTYDVEVGTSAEGFADMLGELGFEVNARDLTSGLHAIEIRDGLHGGADPRREGIALGE
;
A
#
# COMPACT_ATOMS: atom_id res chain seq x y z
N MET A 1 -58.03 36.84 -36.54
CA MET A 1 -57.58 36.72 -35.16
C MET A 1 -56.80 35.41 -35.07
N CYS A 2 -55.52 35.47 -35.31
CA CYS A 2 -54.62 34.31 -35.25
C CYS A 2 -53.88 34.33 -33.91
N SER A 3 -54.03 33.30 -33.08
CA SER A 3 -53.30 33.12 -31.83
C SER A 3 -52.13 32.17 -32.11
N ASN A 4 -50.92 32.68 -31.93
CA ASN A 4 -49.68 31.91 -32.02
C ASN A 4 -49.42 31.18 -30.68
N TRP A 5 -49.30 29.86 -30.75
CA TRP A 5 -48.78 29.00 -29.68
C TRP A 5 -47.32 28.69 -29.98
N PHE A 6 -46.41 29.10 -29.11
CA PHE A 6 -45.05 28.64 -29.08
C PHE A 6 -44.90 27.49 -28.04
N PRO A 7 -44.31 26.36 -28.39
CA PRO A 7 -43.97 25.36 -27.37
C PRO A 7 -42.64 25.71 -26.71
N THR A 8 -42.65 25.83 -25.38
CA THR A 8 -41.47 25.96 -24.56
C THR A 8 -40.76 24.61 -24.51
N VAL A 9 -39.57 24.52 -25.09
CA VAL A 9 -38.68 23.38 -24.93
C VAL A 9 -37.99 23.50 -23.59
N VAL A 10 -38.32 22.65 -22.64
CA VAL A 10 -37.58 22.47 -21.40
C VAL A 10 -36.39 21.57 -21.70
N ALA A 11 -35.19 22.14 -21.78
CA ALA A 11 -33.95 21.38 -21.83
C ALA A 11 -33.68 20.83 -20.43
N CYS A 12 -33.87 19.52 -20.23
CA CYS A 12 -33.36 18.79 -19.08
C CYS A 12 -31.82 18.67 -19.26
N ALA A 13 -31.07 19.49 -18.54
CA ALA A 13 -29.64 19.29 -18.40
C ALA A 13 -29.44 18.05 -17.49
N LEU A 14 -29.12 16.92 -18.06
CA LEU A 14 -28.56 15.76 -17.36
C LEU A 14 -27.15 16.14 -16.94
N THR A 15 -27.00 16.55 -15.70
CA THR A 15 -25.68 16.62 -15.05
C THR A 15 -25.18 15.19 -14.87
N LEU A 16 -24.28 14.78 -15.75
CA LEU A 16 -23.45 13.59 -15.54
C LEU A 16 -22.58 13.88 -14.30
N ALA A 17 -22.97 13.36 -13.14
CA ALA A 17 -22.14 13.37 -11.96
C ALA A 17 -20.90 12.53 -12.28
N SER A 18 -19.75 13.18 -12.36
CA SER A 18 -18.46 12.52 -12.60
C SER A 18 -18.17 11.53 -11.47
N PRO A 19 -17.58 10.35 -11.75
CA PRO A 19 -17.22 9.35 -10.74
C PRO A 19 -16.21 9.85 -9.69
N VAL A 20 -15.64 11.04 -9.87
CA VAL A 20 -14.72 11.73 -8.95
C VAL A 20 -15.34 11.97 -7.56
N PHE A 21 -16.65 12.25 -7.46
CA PHE A 21 -17.29 12.52 -6.16
C PHE A 21 -17.41 11.27 -5.26
N ALA A 22 -17.59 10.09 -5.84
CA ALA A 22 -17.66 8.86 -5.03
C ALA A 22 -16.31 8.48 -4.42
N GLN A 23 -15.21 8.84 -5.06
CA GLN A 23 -13.86 8.57 -4.61
C GLN A 23 -13.39 9.55 -3.54
N GLN A 24 -13.79 10.82 -3.62
CA GLN A 24 -13.48 11.82 -2.61
C GLN A 24 -14.13 11.50 -1.25
N THR A 25 -15.38 11.04 -1.24
CA THR A 25 -16.09 10.66 0.00
C THR A 25 -15.56 9.36 0.62
N ALA A 26 -14.93 8.48 -0.14
CA ALA A 26 -14.32 7.24 0.37
C ALA A 26 -12.91 7.50 0.94
N ASP A 27 -12.21 8.52 0.46
CA ASP A 27 -10.89 8.95 0.93
C ASP A 27 -10.95 9.86 2.19
N GLU A 28 -12.13 10.21 2.69
CA GLU A 28 -12.33 10.97 3.95
C GLU A 28 -12.15 10.09 5.22
N VAL A 29 -11.30 9.08 5.18
CA VAL A 29 -10.83 8.42 6.40
C VAL A 29 -9.88 9.38 7.11
N ALA A 30 -10.18 9.64 8.39
CA ALA A 30 -9.60 10.69 9.20
C ALA A 30 -8.08 10.88 9.04
N PRO A 31 -7.61 12.13 9.08
CA PRO A 31 -6.19 12.45 9.00
C PRO A 31 -5.45 11.77 10.16
N GLU A 32 -4.37 11.12 9.85
CA GLU A 32 -3.46 10.57 10.83
C GLU A 32 -2.61 11.72 11.37
N GLY A 33 -3.09 12.41 12.40
CA GLY A 33 -2.37 13.53 13.00
C GLY A 33 -1.04 13.09 13.62
N ALA A 34 0.01 13.86 13.41
CA ALA A 34 1.22 13.76 14.20
C ALA A 34 0.89 14.06 15.67
N SER A 35 1.25 13.19 16.60
CA SER A 35 0.95 13.40 18.01
C SER A 35 2.20 13.24 18.87
N ASP A 36 2.48 14.26 19.66
CA ASP A 36 3.51 14.30 20.69
C ASP A 36 3.01 13.60 21.96
N GLY A 37 3.13 12.29 22.06
CA GLY A 37 2.70 11.64 23.29
C GLY A 37 3.05 10.18 23.38
N GLN A 38 4.30 9.87 23.73
CA GLN A 38 4.70 8.51 24.08
C GLN A 38 4.72 8.32 25.59
N VAL A 39 4.16 7.21 26.06
CA VAL A 39 4.12 6.83 27.48
C VAL A 39 4.91 5.54 27.75
N GLN A 40 5.46 4.90 26.72
CA GLN A 40 6.31 3.71 26.84
C GLN A 40 7.77 4.14 27.06
N ALA A 41 8.51 3.43 27.93
CA ALA A 41 9.95 3.64 28.05
C ALA A 41 10.63 3.24 26.73
N LEU A 42 11.16 4.21 26.02
CA LEU A 42 11.89 4.03 24.77
C LEU A 42 13.37 3.83 25.06
N THR A 43 14.06 3.07 24.22
CA THR A 43 15.52 2.98 24.26
C THR A 43 16.16 4.30 23.82
N ASP A 44 17.42 4.52 24.20
CA ASP A 44 18.16 5.73 23.81
C ASP A 44 18.30 5.80 22.27
N GLU A 45 18.42 4.67 21.59
CA GLU A 45 18.50 4.55 20.13
C GLU A 45 17.19 4.99 19.47
N VAL A 46 16.04 4.57 19.99
CA VAL A 46 14.73 5.01 19.49
C VAL A 46 14.53 6.51 19.69
N ILE A 47 14.91 7.03 20.88
CA ILE A 47 14.84 8.47 21.16
C ILE A 47 15.70 9.27 20.17
N ALA A 48 16.93 8.78 19.90
CA ALA A 48 17.83 9.40 18.92
C ALA A 48 17.25 9.38 17.50
N ALA A 49 16.62 8.26 17.08
CA ALA A 49 15.99 8.12 15.77
C ALA A 49 14.76 9.05 15.60
N LEU A 50 13.91 9.14 16.64
CA LEU A 50 12.78 10.08 16.65
C LEU A 50 13.26 11.52 16.57
N LYS A 51 14.34 11.85 17.27
CA LYS A 51 14.96 13.18 17.20
C LYS A 51 15.51 13.46 15.80
N ALA A 52 16.23 12.54 15.19
CA ALA A 52 16.75 12.70 13.82
C ALA A 52 15.62 12.97 12.82
N LYS A 53 14.52 12.18 12.90
CA LYS A 53 13.32 12.41 12.09
C LYS A 53 12.72 13.80 12.32
N ALA A 54 12.57 14.24 13.56
CA ALA A 54 12.03 15.55 13.89
C ALA A 54 12.94 16.70 13.42
N ASP A 55 14.26 16.50 13.45
CA ASP A 55 15.26 17.44 12.95
C ASP A 55 15.35 17.44 11.39
N GLY A 56 14.65 16.51 10.71
CA GLY A 56 14.66 16.39 9.24
C GLY A 56 15.97 15.83 8.69
N VAL A 57 16.71 15.04 9.46
CA VAL A 57 18.00 14.46 9.05
C VAL A 57 17.94 12.93 9.08
N PRO A 58 18.66 12.24 8.15
CA PRO A 58 18.65 10.79 8.09
C PRO A 58 19.38 10.16 9.30
N VAL A 59 18.92 8.97 9.70
CA VAL A 59 19.69 8.10 10.60
C VAL A 59 20.82 7.46 9.80
N ASN A 60 22.05 7.47 10.34
CA ASN A 60 23.23 6.94 9.67
C ASN A 60 23.70 5.65 10.33
N ALA A 61 24.08 4.67 9.51
CA ALA A 61 24.63 3.38 9.94
C ALA A 61 25.68 2.86 8.94
N LYS A 62 26.35 1.75 9.27
CA LYS A 62 27.38 1.17 8.42
C LYS A 62 27.17 -0.31 8.14
N THR A 63 26.54 -1.04 9.05
CA THR A 63 26.49 -2.50 9.03
C THR A 63 25.12 -3.01 8.58
N TRP A 64 24.07 -2.53 9.23
CA TRP A 64 22.70 -2.90 8.92
C TRP A 64 21.73 -1.77 9.26
N MET A 65 20.54 -1.80 8.67
CA MET A 65 19.49 -0.83 8.97
C MET A 65 18.11 -1.43 8.75
N VAL A 66 17.15 -1.03 9.58
CA VAL A 66 15.72 -1.33 9.45
C VAL A 66 14.89 -0.05 9.60
N ALA A 67 13.93 0.16 8.70
CA ALA A 67 12.98 1.26 8.74
C ALA A 67 11.55 0.72 8.55
N ALA A 68 10.65 1.03 9.48
CA ALA A 68 9.26 0.56 9.46
C ALA A 68 8.33 1.47 10.26
N ALA A 69 7.02 1.18 10.17
CA ALA A 69 5.94 2.08 10.57
C ALA A 69 5.78 2.31 12.10
N ASN A 70 6.43 1.48 12.95
CA ASN A 70 6.29 1.61 14.40
C ASN A 70 7.62 1.32 15.13
N PRO A 71 8.01 2.13 16.14
CA PRO A 71 9.26 1.94 16.88
C PRO A 71 9.44 0.56 17.48
N LEU A 72 8.41 -0.05 18.07
CA LEU A 72 8.49 -1.39 18.68
C LEU A 72 8.79 -2.47 17.63
N ALA A 73 8.22 -2.34 16.44
CA ALA A 73 8.50 -3.25 15.34
C ALA A 73 9.93 -3.07 14.81
N VAL A 74 10.40 -1.83 14.72
CA VAL A 74 11.78 -1.53 14.31
C VAL A 74 12.78 -2.08 15.34
N GLU A 75 12.53 -1.93 16.65
CA GLU A 75 13.36 -2.53 17.70
C GLU A 75 13.43 -4.07 17.59
N ALA A 76 12.30 -4.73 17.32
CA ALA A 76 12.28 -6.18 17.13
C ALA A 76 13.16 -6.61 15.95
N GLY A 77 13.05 -5.93 14.80
CA GLY A 77 13.92 -6.17 13.65
C GLY A 77 15.39 -5.87 13.91
N ALA A 78 15.67 -4.76 14.58
CA ALA A 78 17.03 -4.36 14.96
C ALA A 78 17.73 -5.40 15.85
N LYS A 79 17.03 -6.00 16.81
CA LYS A 79 17.56 -7.09 17.65
C LYS A 79 17.98 -8.31 16.83
N ILE A 80 17.16 -8.68 15.83
CA ILE A 80 17.47 -9.81 14.93
C ILE A 80 18.72 -9.50 14.10
N LEU A 81 18.83 -8.29 13.53
CA LEU A 81 19.99 -7.87 12.74
C LEU A 81 21.27 -7.79 13.60
N ALA A 82 21.19 -7.21 14.80
CA ALA A 82 22.30 -7.13 15.73
C ALA A 82 22.78 -8.53 16.20
N ALA A 83 21.89 -9.51 16.25
CA ALA A 83 22.23 -10.91 16.54
C ALA A 83 22.82 -11.66 15.33
N GLY A 84 22.97 -11.00 14.17
CA GLY A 84 23.51 -11.60 12.93
C GLY A 84 22.46 -12.28 12.03
N GLY A 85 21.18 -12.00 12.24
CA GLY A 85 20.09 -12.40 11.34
C GLY A 85 20.15 -11.66 10.01
N THR A 86 19.45 -12.20 9.00
CA THR A 86 19.30 -11.57 7.69
C THR A 86 18.14 -10.58 7.68
N ALA A 87 18.03 -9.81 6.59
CA ALA A 87 16.88 -8.94 6.36
C ALA A 87 15.56 -9.73 6.29
N ALA A 88 15.59 -11.00 5.83
CA ALA A 88 14.42 -11.88 5.82
C ALA A 88 14.01 -12.31 7.25
N ASP A 89 14.97 -12.59 8.13
CA ASP A 89 14.72 -12.89 9.55
C ASP A 89 14.11 -11.67 10.25
N ALA A 90 14.74 -10.49 10.08
CA ALA A 90 14.29 -9.26 10.70
C ALA A 90 12.88 -8.85 10.22
N MET A 91 12.56 -9.06 8.94
CA MET A 91 11.23 -8.81 8.38
C MET A 91 10.13 -9.60 9.11
N VAL A 92 10.37 -10.86 9.44
CA VAL A 92 9.40 -11.68 10.20
C VAL A 92 9.13 -11.03 11.55
N ALA A 93 10.18 -10.68 12.32
CA ALA A 93 10.03 -10.05 13.62
C ALA A 93 9.32 -8.68 13.54
N VAL A 94 9.66 -7.86 12.54
CA VAL A 94 8.98 -6.57 12.28
C VAL A 94 7.50 -6.80 11.99
N GLN A 95 7.16 -7.73 11.08
CA GLN A 95 5.78 -7.96 10.64
C GLN A 95 4.88 -8.47 11.76
N VAL A 96 5.35 -9.41 12.58
CA VAL A 96 4.52 -9.94 13.67
C VAL A 96 4.27 -8.90 14.76
N VAL A 97 5.21 -7.97 14.98
CA VAL A 97 5.00 -6.85 15.90
C VAL A 97 4.09 -5.80 15.27
N LEU A 98 4.24 -5.47 13.98
CA LEU A 98 3.33 -4.54 13.28
C LEU A 98 1.87 -5.03 13.33
N GLY A 99 1.61 -6.32 13.12
CA GLY A 99 0.26 -6.89 13.23
C GLY A 99 -0.37 -6.75 14.61
N LEU A 100 0.42 -6.49 15.66
CA LEU A 100 -0.03 -6.23 17.01
C LEU A 100 -0.21 -4.73 17.30
N VAL A 101 0.79 -3.90 16.96
CA VAL A 101 0.84 -2.48 17.36
C VAL A 101 0.22 -1.53 16.31
N GLU A 102 0.11 -1.97 15.07
CA GLU A 102 -0.58 -1.31 13.96
C GLU A 102 -1.61 -2.24 13.29
N PRO A 103 -2.50 -2.89 14.06
CA PRO A 103 -3.42 -3.91 13.55
C PRO A 103 -4.39 -3.37 12.49
N GLN A 104 -4.65 -2.06 12.49
CA GLN A 104 -5.48 -1.39 11.52
C GLN A 104 -4.85 -1.31 10.11
N SER A 105 -3.54 -1.54 9.98
CA SER A 105 -2.81 -1.32 8.73
C SER A 105 -2.38 -2.61 8.05
N SER A 106 -1.89 -3.60 8.81
CA SER A 106 -1.38 -4.87 8.28
C SER A 106 -1.39 -5.96 9.34
N GLY A 107 -1.24 -7.21 8.95
CA GLY A 107 -1.19 -8.32 9.90
C GLY A 107 -1.27 -9.69 9.25
N LEU A 108 -1.41 -10.73 10.08
CA LEU A 108 -1.47 -12.13 9.65
C LEU A 108 -2.70 -12.43 8.78
N GLY A 109 -3.79 -11.70 8.98
CA GLY A 109 -5.02 -11.85 8.20
C GLY A 109 -5.03 -11.14 6.85
N GLY A 110 -3.90 -10.62 6.39
CA GLY A 110 -3.72 -9.86 5.17
C GLY A 110 -2.73 -10.47 4.18
N GLY A 111 -2.17 -9.61 3.32
CA GLY A 111 -1.18 -9.99 2.33
C GLY A 111 -0.02 -9.01 2.20
N ALA A 112 0.94 -9.36 1.36
CA ALA A 112 2.13 -8.54 1.15
C ALA A 112 2.79 -8.81 -0.21
N PHE A 113 3.59 -7.83 -0.65
CA PHE A 113 4.57 -7.98 -1.71
C PHE A 113 5.97 -7.68 -1.20
N LEU A 114 6.92 -8.50 -1.60
CA LEU A 114 8.31 -8.40 -1.19
C LEU A 114 9.22 -8.34 -2.42
N VAL A 115 10.17 -7.41 -2.40
CA VAL A 115 11.31 -7.33 -3.32
C VAL A 115 12.57 -7.60 -2.53
N TRP A 116 13.37 -8.54 -2.99
CA TRP A 116 14.61 -9.01 -2.37
C TRP A 116 15.78 -8.87 -3.32
N TYR A 117 16.85 -8.23 -2.87
CA TYR A 117 18.15 -8.29 -3.51
C TYR A 117 19.08 -9.21 -2.72
N ASP A 118 19.59 -10.23 -3.39
CA ASP A 118 20.57 -11.17 -2.85
C ASP A 118 21.98 -10.70 -3.18
N ALA A 119 22.72 -10.25 -2.19
CA ALA A 119 24.07 -9.70 -2.38
C ALA A 119 25.09 -10.76 -2.85
N ALA A 120 24.86 -12.04 -2.53
CA ALA A 120 25.77 -13.10 -2.92
C ALA A 120 25.67 -13.44 -4.42
N SER A 121 24.47 -13.36 -5.00
CA SER A 121 24.23 -13.65 -6.40
C SER A 121 24.06 -12.40 -7.28
N GLY A 122 23.83 -11.22 -6.69
CA GLY A 122 23.47 -9.99 -7.40
C GLY A 122 22.06 -10.01 -8.00
N ARG A 123 21.18 -10.94 -7.57
CA ARG A 123 19.87 -11.15 -8.18
C ARG A 123 18.76 -10.45 -7.39
N LEU A 124 17.86 -9.80 -8.12
CA LEU A 124 16.54 -9.37 -7.61
C LEU A 124 15.53 -10.51 -7.76
N THR A 125 14.68 -10.67 -6.75
CA THR A 125 13.57 -11.63 -6.73
C THR A 125 12.35 -10.97 -6.10
N THR A 126 11.14 -11.27 -6.56
CA THR A 126 9.92 -10.80 -5.92
C THR A 126 9.07 -11.95 -5.45
N LEU A 127 8.41 -11.78 -4.30
CA LEU A 127 7.42 -12.72 -3.76
C LEU A 127 6.06 -12.05 -3.66
N ASP A 128 5.07 -12.72 -4.26
CA ASP A 128 3.68 -12.34 -4.26
C ASP A 128 2.92 -13.15 -3.20
N GLY A 129 2.66 -12.50 -2.07
CA GLY A 129 1.79 -12.99 -0.99
C GLY A 129 0.45 -12.25 -0.95
N ARG A 130 -0.06 -11.76 -2.11
CA ARG A 130 -1.37 -11.12 -2.23
C ARG A 130 -2.49 -12.10 -1.92
N GLU A 131 -3.57 -11.62 -1.37
CA GLU A 131 -4.77 -12.39 -1.12
C GLU A 131 -5.41 -12.90 -2.41
N THR A 132 -6.04 -14.07 -2.34
CA THR A 132 -6.78 -14.63 -3.47
C THR A 132 -8.28 -14.60 -3.22
N ALA A 133 -9.06 -14.39 -4.27
CA ALA A 133 -10.50 -14.55 -4.21
C ALA A 133 -10.86 -16.02 -3.91
N PRO A 134 -11.80 -16.27 -2.97
CA PRO A 134 -12.28 -17.62 -2.71
C PRO A 134 -12.81 -18.31 -3.97
N ARG A 135 -12.72 -19.63 -4.03
CA ARG A 135 -13.21 -20.43 -5.18
C ARG A 135 -14.72 -20.35 -5.39
N GLU A 136 -15.46 -20.02 -4.35
CA GLU A 136 -16.92 -19.78 -4.41
C GLU A 136 -17.27 -18.33 -4.81
N ALA A 137 -16.29 -17.43 -4.96
CA ALA A 137 -16.56 -16.06 -5.37
C ALA A 137 -17.11 -16.01 -6.81
N SER A 138 -18.15 -15.22 -7.00
CA SER A 138 -18.72 -14.98 -8.34
C SER A 138 -18.25 -13.64 -8.89
N PRO A 139 -18.25 -13.44 -10.22
CA PRO A 139 -17.94 -12.14 -10.81
C PRO A 139 -18.87 -11.01 -10.36
N THR A 140 -20.06 -11.32 -9.84
CA THR A 140 -21.06 -10.38 -9.33
C THR A 140 -21.09 -10.27 -7.82
N LEU A 141 -20.02 -10.70 -7.12
CA LEU A 141 -19.94 -10.74 -5.65
C LEU A 141 -20.30 -9.39 -4.99
N PHE A 142 -19.91 -8.28 -5.61
CA PHE A 142 -20.15 -6.92 -5.12
C PHE A 142 -21.27 -6.19 -5.85
N GLN A 143 -22.27 -6.93 -6.36
CA GLN A 143 -23.44 -6.37 -7.01
C GLN A 143 -24.72 -6.75 -6.26
N ASP A 144 -25.70 -5.87 -6.30
CA ASP A 144 -27.04 -6.14 -5.78
C ASP A 144 -27.86 -7.02 -6.74
N GLU A 145 -29.11 -7.29 -6.39
CA GLU A 145 -30.06 -8.08 -7.20
C GLU A 145 -30.37 -7.46 -8.58
N ASN A 146 -30.10 -6.17 -8.77
CA ASN A 146 -30.28 -5.45 -10.03
C ASN A 146 -28.99 -5.39 -10.87
N GLY A 147 -27.87 -5.94 -10.36
CA GLY A 147 -26.56 -5.89 -11.00
C GLY A 147 -25.82 -4.57 -10.79
N GLU A 148 -26.27 -3.71 -9.87
CA GLU A 148 -25.59 -2.47 -9.52
C GLU A 148 -24.58 -2.70 -8.40
N PRO A 149 -23.41 -2.00 -8.43
CA PRO A 149 -22.41 -2.08 -7.39
C PRO A 149 -22.96 -1.77 -6.01
N LEU A 150 -22.57 -2.57 -5.02
CA LEU A 150 -22.80 -2.27 -3.61
C LEU A 150 -22.14 -0.95 -3.23
N LYS A 151 -22.65 -0.29 -2.17
CA LYS A 151 -21.92 0.82 -1.56
C LYS A 151 -20.63 0.28 -0.95
N PHE A 152 -19.56 1.06 -1.01
CA PHE A 152 -18.23 0.61 -0.64
C PHE A 152 -18.18 -0.01 0.78
N PHE A 153 -18.65 0.68 1.81
CA PHE A 153 -18.63 0.13 3.17
C PHE A 153 -19.64 -0.98 3.43
N ASP A 154 -20.67 -1.13 2.60
CA ASP A 154 -21.57 -2.29 2.66
C ASP A 154 -20.86 -3.55 2.11
N ALA A 155 -19.91 -3.38 1.19
CA ALA A 155 -19.05 -4.44 0.70
C ALA A 155 -17.89 -4.75 1.66
N VAL A 156 -17.22 -3.71 2.20
CA VAL A 156 -16.03 -3.84 3.05
C VAL A 156 -16.29 -4.53 4.38
N VAL A 157 -17.34 -4.09 5.13
CA VAL A 157 -17.52 -4.47 6.53
C VAL A 157 -18.22 -5.82 6.64
N GLY A 158 -17.45 -6.86 6.99
CA GLY A 158 -17.95 -8.23 7.12
C GLY A 158 -17.19 -9.24 6.28
N GLY A 159 -17.74 -10.44 6.12
CA GLY A 159 -17.07 -11.57 5.50
C GLY A 159 -16.94 -11.50 3.98
N LEU A 160 -17.82 -10.73 3.30
CA LEU A 160 -17.91 -10.71 1.84
C LEU A 160 -16.61 -10.26 1.17
N SER A 161 -15.89 -9.33 1.79
CA SER A 161 -14.67 -8.72 1.29
C SER A 161 -13.39 -9.50 1.60
N VAL A 162 -13.47 -10.56 2.41
CA VAL A 162 -12.28 -11.27 2.90
C VAL A 162 -11.71 -12.18 1.83
N GLY A 163 -10.48 -11.87 1.39
CA GLY A 163 -9.66 -12.75 0.57
C GLY A 163 -8.85 -13.74 1.42
N THR A 164 -8.34 -14.79 0.78
CA THR A 164 -7.47 -15.77 1.45
C THR A 164 -6.17 -15.09 1.87
N PRO A 165 -5.85 -15.02 3.16
CA PRO A 165 -4.64 -14.35 3.65
C PRO A 165 -3.35 -14.95 3.09
N GLY A 166 -2.35 -14.10 2.83
CA GLY A 166 -1.08 -14.52 2.26
C GLY A 166 0.15 -14.21 3.10
N THR A 167 0.04 -13.29 4.07
CA THR A 167 1.18 -12.83 4.88
C THR A 167 1.93 -13.98 5.57
N PRO A 168 1.30 -14.94 6.30
CA PRO A 168 2.05 -16.02 6.97
C PRO A 168 2.85 -16.89 6.02
N ALA A 169 2.29 -17.21 4.87
CA ALA A 169 3.00 -18.01 3.85
C ALA A 169 4.18 -17.26 3.23
N LEU A 170 4.05 -15.94 3.01
CA LEU A 170 5.14 -15.12 2.49
C LEU A 170 6.28 -15.01 3.49
N LEU A 171 5.99 -14.82 4.79
CA LEU A 171 7.01 -14.77 5.83
C LEU A 171 7.82 -16.07 5.90
N GLU A 172 7.14 -17.22 5.91
CA GLU A 172 7.80 -18.53 5.94
C GLU A 172 8.62 -18.79 4.67
N GLU A 173 8.07 -18.49 3.48
CA GLU A 173 8.77 -18.70 2.22
C GLU A 173 10.02 -17.82 2.11
N ALA A 174 9.95 -16.56 2.52
CA ALA A 174 11.11 -15.66 2.55
C ALA A 174 12.18 -16.15 3.53
N HIS A 175 11.78 -16.54 4.75
CA HIS A 175 12.69 -17.10 5.74
C HIS A 175 13.32 -18.42 5.25
N ARG A 176 12.53 -19.33 4.68
CA ARG A 176 13.03 -20.59 4.14
C ARG A 176 14.10 -20.40 3.06
N ARG A 177 13.99 -19.33 2.25
CA ARG A 177 14.95 -19.01 1.17
C ARG A 177 16.20 -18.30 1.70
N TRP A 178 16.02 -17.33 2.57
CA TRP A 178 17.05 -16.34 2.89
C TRP A 178 17.32 -16.16 4.38
N GLY A 179 16.54 -16.79 5.25
CA GLY A 179 16.71 -16.75 6.69
C GLY A 179 17.91 -17.56 7.16
N ARG A 180 18.48 -17.16 8.30
CA ARG A 180 19.60 -17.82 9.00
C ARG A 180 19.31 -18.05 10.48
N SER A 181 18.46 -17.20 11.06
CA SER A 181 18.06 -17.32 12.46
C SER A 181 17.06 -18.46 12.65
N PRO A 182 17.04 -19.12 13.82
CA PRO A 182 16.00 -20.11 14.10
C PRO A 182 14.59 -19.49 14.05
N TRP A 183 13.70 -20.06 13.25
CA TRP A 183 12.35 -19.57 13.03
C TRP A 183 11.57 -19.23 14.30
N PRO A 184 11.54 -20.08 15.39
CA PRO A 184 10.77 -19.76 16.59
C PRO A 184 11.22 -18.47 17.29
N GLY A 185 12.52 -18.16 17.26
CA GLY A 185 13.07 -16.96 17.89
C GLY A 185 12.60 -15.64 17.28
N LEU A 186 12.12 -15.67 16.03
CA LEU A 186 11.64 -14.48 15.32
C LEU A 186 10.30 -13.96 15.85
N PHE A 187 9.59 -14.78 16.64
CA PHE A 187 8.28 -14.46 17.21
C PHE A 187 8.34 -13.97 18.67
N GLU A 188 9.49 -14.06 19.33
CA GLU A 188 9.63 -13.81 20.78
C GLU A 188 9.16 -12.41 21.20
N ASP A 189 9.56 -11.36 20.49
CA ASP A 189 9.13 -9.99 20.83
C ASP A 189 7.63 -9.78 20.58
N GLY A 190 7.07 -10.34 19.50
CA GLY A 190 5.64 -10.31 19.24
C GLY A 190 4.82 -11.01 20.33
N ILE A 191 5.24 -12.23 20.74
CA ILE A 191 4.60 -13.00 21.83
C ILE A 191 4.67 -12.22 23.14
N ARG A 192 5.86 -11.72 23.49
CA ARG A 192 6.08 -10.96 24.73
C ARG A 192 5.20 -9.69 24.78
N LEU A 193 5.17 -8.91 23.70
CA LEU A 193 4.35 -7.69 23.63
C LEU A 193 2.85 -8.00 23.66
N ALA A 194 2.42 -9.11 23.08
CA ALA A 194 1.02 -9.53 23.12
C ALA A 194 0.60 -9.99 24.54
N ASP A 195 1.46 -10.73 25.26
CA ASP A 195 1.19 -11.20 26.63
C ASP A 195 1.29 -10.08 27.67
N GLU A 196 2.39 -9.30 27.65
CA GLU A 196 2.67 -8.27 28.65
C GLU A 196 1.95 -6.96 28.35
N GLY A 197 1.54 -6.77 27.11
CA GLY A 197 0.86 -5.58 26.60
C GLY A 197 1.83 -4.50 26.14
N PHE A 198 1.33 -3.70 25.21
CA PHE A 198 1.95 -2.50 24.67
C PHE A 198 1.10 -1.26 24.96
N VAL A 199 1.68 -0.08 24.81
CA VAL A 199 0.96 1.18 25.01
C VAL A 199 0.28 1.57 23.70
N VAL A 200 -1.04 1.82 23.78
CA VAL A 200 -1.84 2.32 22.65
C VAL A 200 -1.30 3.68 22.21
N SER A 201 -0.88 3.74 20.97
CA SER A 201 -0.31 4.95 20.38
C SER A 201 -1.40 5.99 20.09
N PRO A 202 -1.03 7.26 19.92
CA PRO A 202 -1.96 8.30 19.51
C PRO A 202 -2.67 8.00 18.19
N ARG A 203 -1.92 7.48 17.20
CA ARG A 203 -2.46 7.09 15.90
C ARG A 203 -3.48 5.96 16.02
N LEU A 204 -3.15 4.88 16.71
CA LEU A 204 -4.07 3.76 16.92
C LEU A 204 -5.34 4.21 17.65
N ALA A 205 -5.22 5.02 18.71
CA ALA A 205 -6.36 5.57 19.46
C ALA A 205 -7.28 6.42 18.58
N GLY A 206 -6.71 7.32 17.78
CA GLY A 206 -7.47 8.19 16.86
C GLY A 206 -8.24 7.39 15.80
N LEU A 207 -7.61 6.35 15.23
CA LEU A 207 -8.25 5.49 14.23
C LEU A 207 -9.33 4.58 14.82
N ILE A 208 -9.14 4.05 16.06
CA ILE A 208 -10.19 3.32 16.78
C ILE A 208 -11.40 4.24 17.03
N GLN A 209 -11.17 5.46 17.47
CA GLN A 209 -12.24 6.44 17.70
C GLN A 209 -13.00 6.75 16.41
N ALA A 210 -12.31 6.93 15.30
CA ALA A 210 -12.91 7.26 14.00
C ALA A 210 -13.76 6.11 13.42
N ASP A 211 -13.39 4.85 13.70
CA ASP A 211 -14.07 3.66 13.17
C ASP A 211 -14.93 2.92 14.22
N ALA A 212 -15.10 3.49 15.42
CA ALA A 212 -15.76 2.85 16.57
C ALA A 212 -17.15 2.26 16.25
N GLU A 213 -17.96 2.96 15.45
CA GLU A 213 -19.29 2.49 15.05
C GLU A 213 -19.24 1.17 14.25
N ARG A 214 -18.24 1.02 13.35
CA ARG A 214 -18.07 -0.20 12.55
C ARG A 214 -17.44 -1.32 13.36
N LEU A 215 -16.45 -1.01 14.21
CA LEU A 215 -15.81 -1.96 15.11
C LEU A 215 -16.83 -2.57 16.10
N ALA A 216 -17.80 -1.78 16.55
CA ALA A 216 -18.85 -2.21 17.46
C ALA A 216 -19.81 -3.27 16.87
N ARG A 217 -19.81 -3.49 15.55
CA ARG A 217 -20.70 -4.45 14.89
C ARG A 217 -20.36 -5.91 15.22
N PHE A 218 -19.10 -6.19 15.58
CA PHE A 218 -18.59 -7.55 15.77
C PHE A 218 -18.11 -7.72 17.21
N PRO A 219 -18.66 -8.68 17.97
CA PRO A 219 -18.40 -8.80 19.41
C PRO A 219 -16.92 -8.95 19.77
N ASP A 220 -16.17 -9.78 19.05
CA ASP A 220 -14.74 -10.02 19.32
C ASP A 220 -13.92 -8.75 19.10
N THR A 221 -14.16 -8.06 18.00
CA THR A 221 -13.54 -6.78 17.65
C THR A 221 -13.92 -5.69 18.65
N ALA A 222 -15.20 -5.60 19.01
CA ALA A 222 -15.69 -4.65 20.00
C ALA A 222 -15.06 -4.88 21.38
N SER A 223 -14.95 -6.15 21.82
CA SER A 223 -14.35 -6.47 23.11
C SER A 223 -12.87 -6.06 23.19
N TYR A 224 -12.15 -6.10 22.07
CA TYR A 224 -10.74 -5.77 21.98
C TYR A 224 -10.49 -4.26 21.87
N PHE A 225 -11.16 -3.57 20.93
CA PHE A 225 -10.92 -2.15 20.66
C PHE A 225 -11.82 -1.19 21.43
N LEU A 226 -12.96 -1.67 21.94
CA LEU A 226 -13.97 -0.87 22.63
C LEU A 226 -14.35 -1.51 24.00
N PRO A 227 -13.36 -1.75 24.89
CA PRO A 227 -13.63 -2.39 26.18
C PRO A 227 -14.63 -1.58 27.00
N GLY A 228 -15.72 -2.24 27.44
CA GLY A 228 -16.82 -1.55 28.13
C GLY A 228 -17.69 -0.64 27.24
N GLY A 229 -17.53 -0.71 25.92
CA GLY A 229 -18.26 0.08 24.92
C GLY A 229 -17.60 1.41 24.56
N GLU A 230 -16.41 1.70 25.10
CA GLU A 230 -15.67 2.94 24.87
C GLU A 230 -14.38 2.66 24.07
N PRO A 231 -14.04 3.48 23.08
CA PRO A 231 -12.79 3.35 22.33
C PRO A 231 -11.56 3.41 23.23
N LEU A 232 -10.57 2.55 22.94
CA LEU A 232 -9.28 2.61 23.61
C LEU A 232 -8.64 3.98 23.45
N ALA A 233 -8.19 4.56 24.56
CA ALA A 233 -7.53 5.86 24.57
C ALA A 233 -6.00 5.70 24.49
N GLN A 234 -5.34 6.72 23.94
CA GLN A 234 -3.88 6.84 23.96
C GLN A 234 -3.33 6.62 25.38
N GLY A 235 -2.22 5.92 25.47
CA GLY A 235 -1.53 5.66 26.73
C GLY A 235 -2.08 4.48 27.53
N GLN A 236 -3.21 3.90 27.16
CA GLN A 236 -3.71 2.66 27.77
C GLN A 236 -2.80 1.47 27.38
N ARG A 237 -2.66 0.52 28.31
CA ARG A 237 -1.96 -0.74 28.01
C ARG A 237 -2.95 -1.74 27.44
N LEU A 238 -2.61 -2.30 26.28
CA LEU A 238 -3.41 -3.30 25.57
C LEU A 238 -2.64 -4.62 25.51
N THR A 239 -3.27 -5.71 25.93
CA THR A 239 -2.77 -7.09 25.78
C THR A 239 -3.58 -7.84 24.74
N ASN A 240 -2.98 -8.86 24.13
CA ASN A 240 -3.65 -9.70 23.13
C ASN A 240 -3.21 -11.17 23.28
N PRO A 241 -3.68 -11.88 24.30
CA PRO A 241 -3.26 -13.26 24.56
C PRO A 241 -3.62 -14.22 23.42
N ASP A 242 -4.72 -13.97 22.69
CA ASP A 242 -5.11 -14.80 21.54
C ASP A 242 -4.11 -14.64 20.38
N TYR A 243 -3.60 -13.42 20.17
CA TYR A 243 -2.53 -13.19 19.21
C TYR A 243 -1.22 -13.86 19.62
N ALA A 244 -0.87 -13.81 20.92
CA ALA A 244 0.29 -14.51 21.45
C ALA A 244 0.20 -16.02 21.20
N GLU A 245 -0.97 -16.63 21.37
CA GLU A 245 -1.18 -18.04 21.08
C GLU A 245 -1.04 -18.34 19.58
N THR A 246 -1.63 -17.51 18.73
CA THR A 246 -1.43 -17.60 17.27
C THR A 246 0.04 -17.56 16.89
N LEU A 247 0.82 -16.64 17.48
CA LEU A 247 2.27 -16.54 17.22
C LEU A 247 3.02 -17.78 17.74
N ARG A 248 2.61 -18.40 18.86
CA ARG A 248 3.20 -19.67 19.34
C ARG A 248 2.96 -20.82 18.37
N VAL A 249 1.74 -20.90 17.81
CA VAL A 249 1.42 -21.89 16.77
C VAL A 249 2.32 -21.66 15.54
N LEU A 250 2.41 -20.43 15.02
CA LEU A 250 3.29 -20.11 13.90
C LEU A 250 4.76 -20.39 14.20
N ALA A 251 5.23 -20.09 15.40
CA ALA A 251 6.61 -20.36 15.84
C ALA A 251 6.94 -21.86 15.87
N SER A 252 5.97 -22.71 16.25
CA SER A 252 6.16 -24.16 16.39
C SER A 252 5.84 -24.97 15.15
N GLU A 253 4.85 -24.56 14.35
CA GLU A 253 4.29 -25.32 13.22
C GLU A 253 4.51 -24.63 11.86
N GLY A 254 5.07 -23.42 11.85
CA GLY A 254 5.18 -22.62 10.64
C GLY A 254 3.82 -22.18 10.10
N ALA A 255 3.80 -21.80 8.82
CA ALA A 255 2.57 -21.39 8.14
C ALA A 255 1.53 -22.53 8.08
N ALA A 256 1.93 -23.79 8.16
CA ALA A 256 1.01 -24.94 8.18
C ALA A 256 0.00 -24.84 9.34
N GLY A 257 0.42 -24.32 10.51
CA GLY A 257 -0.45 -24.09 11.66
C GLY A 257 -1.53 -23.02 11.42
N PHE A 258 -1.26 -22.08 10.51
CA PHE A 258 -2.22 -21.03 10.12
C PHE A 258 -3.22 -21.52 9.05
N TYR A 259 -2.72 -22.19 8.00
CA TYR A 259 -3.54 -22.61 6.85
C TYR A 259 -4.28 -23.93 7.10
N GLY A 260 -4.03 -24.59 8.23
CA GLY A 260 -4.68 -25.81 8.68
C GLY A 260 -5.16 -25.71 10.14
N GLY A 261 -5.75 -26.79 10.65
CA GLY A 261 -6.14 -26.89 12.06
C GLY A 261 -7.22 -25.91 12.51
N GLU A 262 -7.10 -25.45 13.76
CA GLU A 262 -8.13 -24.63 14.42
C GLU A 262 -8.14 -23.20 13.88
N ILE A 263 -6.98 -22.57 13.65
CA ILE A 263 -6.90 -21.19 13.13
C ILE A 263 -7.62 -21.10 11.78
N ALA A 264 -7.35 -22.02 10.86
CA ALA A 264 -8.03 -22.06 9.57
C ALA A 264 -9.54 -22.25 9.71
N ALA A 265 -9.98 -23.15 10.61
CA ALA A 265 -11.40 -23.39 10.87
C ALA A 265 -12.08 -22.15 11.45
N ASP A 266 -11.41 -21.43 12.33
CA ASP A 266 -11.89 -20.20 12.94
C ASP A 266 -12.03 -19.06 11.93
N ILE A 267 -11.03 -18.87 11.06
CA ILE A 267 -11.11 -17.91 9.96
C ILE A 267 -12.34 -18.17 9.10
N VAL A 268 -12.53 -19.42 8.65
CA VAL A 268 -13.68 -19.80 7.83
C VAL A 268 -15.00 -19.56 8.57
N ARG A 269 -15.06 -19.94 9.84
CA ARG A 269 -16.25 -19.75 10.67
C ARG A 269 -16.60 -18.27 10.83
N THR A 270 -15.60 -17.43 11.12
CA THR A 270 -15.77 -15.98 11.29
C THR A 270 -16.26 -15.33 10.00
N VAL A 271 -15.67 -15.66 8.86
CA VAL A 271 -16.04 -15.11 7.56
C VAL A 271 -17.45 -15.55 7.15
N ARG A 272 -17.75 -16.86 7.21
CA ARG A 272 -19.03 -17.39 6.74
C ARG A 272 -20.22 -17.06 7.65
N ASN A 273 -19.97 -16.75 8.92
CA ASN A 273 -21.02 -16.40 9.87
C ASN A 273 -21.03 -14.90 10.22
N ALA A 274 -20.32 -14.06 9.46
CA ALA A 274 -20.28 -12.62 9.70
C ALA A 274 -21.70 -12.03 9.70
N PRO A 275 -22.15 -11.39 10.77
CA PRO A 275 -23.49 -10.85 10.87
C PRO A 275 -23.77 -9.81 9.77
N GLY A 276 -24.84 -9.99 9.03
CA GLY A 276 -25.33 -9.05 8.00
C GLY A 276 -24.58 -9.08 6.67
N ASN A 277 -23.32 -9.58 6.63
CA ASN A 277 -22.50 -9.62 5.42
C ASN A 277 -21.56 -10.85 5.41
N PRO A 278 -22.10 -12.09 5.32
CA PRO A 278 -21.29 -13.30 5.32
C PRO A 278 -20.50 -13.44 4.03
N GLY A 279 -19.26 -13.97 4.12
CA GLY A 279 -18.41 -14.27 2.99
C GLY A 279 -18.46 -15.73 2.54
N VAL A 280 -17.63 -16.05 1.54
CA VAL A 280 -17.61 -17.36 0.89
C VAL A 280 -16.27 -18.12 1.05
N LEU A 281 -15.35 -17.61 1.85
CA LEU A 281 -14.05 -18.24 2.13
C LEU A 281 -14.24 -19.65 2.70
N SER A 282 -13.44 -20.61 2.24
CA SER A 282 -13.50 -22.01 2.65
C SER A 282 -12.14 -22.55 3.11
N GLY A 283 -12.14 -23.68 3.82
CA GLY A 283 -10.89 -24.36 4.19
C GLY A 283 -10.06 -24.82 2.99
N VAL A 284 -10.70 -25.04 1.83
CA VAL A 284 -10.00 -25.40 0.59
C VAL A 284 -9.19 -24.21 0.05
N ASP A 285 -9.72 -22.99 0.18
CA ASP A 285 -9.00 -21.78 -0.25
C ASP A 285 -7.73 -21.59 0.57
N LEU A 286 -7.82 -21.75 1.90
CA LEU A 286 -6.67 -21.70 2.80
C LEU A 286 -5.65 -22.81 2.48
N ALA A 287 -6.10 -24.05 2.37
CA ALA A 287 -5.21 -25.20 2.13
C ALA A 287 -4.48 -25.15 0.77
N LEU A 288 -5.03 -24.45 -0.22
CA LEU A 288 -4.46 -24.32 -1.56
C LEU A 288 -3.69 -23.01 -1.77
N TYR A 289 -3.64 -22.14 -0.78
CA TYR A 289 -2.92 -20.88 -0.91
C TYR A 289 -1.42 -21.10 -1.12
N GLN A 290 -0.84 -20.37 -2.04
CA GLN A 290 0.59 -20.41 -2.34
C GLN A 290 1.14 -19.02 -2.64
N VAL A 291 2.33 -18.74 -2.13
CA VAL A 291 3.14 -17.58 -2.53
C VAL A 291 3.69 -17.85 -3.93
N ILE A 292 3.70 -16.83 -4.77
CA ILE A 292 4.21 -16.92 -6.15
C ILE A 292 5.49 -16.08 -6.26
N GLU A 293 6.57 -16.69 -6.77
CA GLU A 293 7.73 -15.93 -7.24
C GLU A 293 7.39 -15.31 -8.59
N ARG A 294 7.63 -14.00 -8.73
CA ARG A 294 7.44 -13.27 -9.99
C ARG A 294 8.73 -12.59 -10.39
N GLU A 295 8.93 -12.41 -11.70
CA GLU A 295 10.05 -11.60 -12.17
C GLU A 295 9.83 -10.13 -11.78
N PRO A 296 10.86 -9.44 -11.27
CA PRO A 296 10.78 -8.02 -10.98
C PRO A 296 10.53 -7.21 -12.26
N ILE A 297 9.77 -6.13 -12.13
CA ILE A 297 9.62 -5.13 -13.20
C ILE A 297 10.59 -4.00 -12.92
N CYS A 298 11.47 -3.71 -13.87
CA CYS A 298 12.44 -2.61 -13.80
C CYS A 298 12.19 -1.62 -14.94
N ALA A 299 12.13 -0.35 -14.61
CA ALA A 299 12.04 0.75 -15.56
C ALA A 299 13.26 1.67 -15.40
N THR A 300 13.77 2.20 -16.49
CA THR A 300 14.89 3.16 -16.46
C THR A 300 14.39 4.55 -16.08
N TYR A 301 15.12 5.22 -15.20
CA TYR A 301 14.96 6.63 -14.88
C TYR A 301 16.33 7.28 -14.67
N ARG A 302 16.71 8.23 -15.51
CA ARG A 302 18.07 8.81 -15.54
C ARG A 302 19.13 7.70 -15.72
N SER A 303 20.04 7.58 -14.78
CA SER A 303 21.07 6.51 -14.74
C SER A 303 20.69 5.32 -13.85
N TYR A 304 19.45 5.23 -13.43
CA TYR A 304 18.97 4.25 -12.47
C TYR A 304 18.00 3.25 -13.10
N GLU A 305 17.93 2.05 -12.52
CA GLU A 305 16.87 1.08 -12.75
C GLU A 305 15.97 1.05 -11.52
N VAL A 306 14.71 1.43 -11.69
CA VAL A 306 13.69 1.43 -10.63
C VAL A 306 12.93 0.11 -10.72
N CYS A 307 13.21 -0.79 -9.78
CA CYS A 307 12.72 -2.17 -9.80
C CYS A 307 11.72 -2.42 -8.67
N GLY A 308 10.65 -3.14 -8.96
CA GLY A 308 9.63 -3.46 -7.98
C GLY A 308 8.76 -4.65 -8.36
N MET A 309 7.68 -4.83 -7.62
CA MET A 309 6.71 -5.91 -7.82
C MET A 309 5.88 -5.69 -9.07
N GLY A 310 5.86 -6.70 -9.94
CA GLY A 310 4.98 -6.75 -11.10
C GLY A 310 3.55 -7.16 -10.76
N PRO A 311 2.67 -7.35 -11.78
CA PRO A 311 1.29 -7.78 -11.57
C PRO A 311 1.16 -9.04 -10.70
N PRO A 312 0.17 -9.08 -9.80
CA PRO A 312 -1.03 -8.24 -9.69
C PRO A 312 -0.79 -6.84 -9.09
N SER A 313 0.43 -6.51 -8.62
CA SER A 313 0.71 -5.12 -8.32
C SER A 313 0.85 -4.29 -9.61
N SER A 314 0.20 -3.14 -9.64
CA SER A 314 0.42 -2.12 -10.66
C SER A 314 1.58 -1.18 -10.30
N GLY A 315 2.15 -1.32 -9.09
CA GLY A 315 3.08 -0.37 -8.49
C GLY A 315 4.30 -0.10 -9.36
N ALA A 316 5.11 -1.11 -9.64
CA ALA A 316 6.34 -0.94 -10.42
C ALA A 316 6.07 -0.42 -11.85
N LEU A 317 5.01 -0.93 -12.51
CA LEU A 317 4.63 -0.48 -13.85
C LEU A 317 4.21 0.99 -13.86
N THR A 318 3.34 1.40 -12.92
CA THR A 318 2.81 2.77 -12.92
C THR A 318 3.88 3.78 -12.46
N VAL A 319 4.70 3.43 -11.44
CA VAL A 319 5.87 4.24 -11.04
C VAL A 319 6.84 4.35 -12.21
N GLY A 320 7.14 3.22 -12.88
CA GLY A 320 8.02 3.19 -14.05
C GLY A 320 7.51 4.04 -15.22
N GLN A 321 6.19 4.02 -15.48
CA GLN A 321 5.58 4.88 -16.50
C GLN A 321 5.69 6.37 -16.13
N ILE A 322 5.35 6.75 -14.88
CA ILE A 322 5.48 8.15 -14.43
C ILE A 322 6.93 8.63 -14.63
N LEU A 323 7.90 7.89 -14.12
CA LEU A 323 9.30 8.25 -14.19
C LEU A 323 9.82 8.26 -15.64
N GLY A 324 9.48 7.24 -16.44
CA GLY A 324 9.92 7.16 -17.84
C GLY A 324 9.30 8.24 -18.75
N ILE A 325 8.06 8.68 -18.48
CA ILE A 325 7.48 9.86 -19.14
C ILE A 325 8.29 11.11 -18.77
N LEU A 326 8.59 11.27 -17.47
CA LEU A 326 9.30 12.42 -16.92
C LEU A 326 10.80 12.42 -17.25
N ASP A 327 11.38 11.31 -17.68
CA ASP A 327 12.77 11.21 -18.12
C ASP A 327 13.08 12.11 -19.34
N ASN A 328 12.03 12.51 -20.06
CA ASN A 328 12.11 13.45 -21.20
C ASN A 328 12.18 14.93 -20.80
N TYR A 329 12.13 15.26 -19.50
CA TYR A 329 12.07 16.64 -18.99
C TYR A 329 13.19 16.91 -17.97
N ASP A 330 13.69 18.14 -17.92
CA ASP A 330 14.72 18.58 -16.98
C ASP A 330 14.11 18.99 -15.63
N LEU A 331 13.62 18.00 -14.86
CA LEU A 331 13.09 18.28 -13.52
C LEU A 331 14.16 18.77 -12.55
N ALA A 332 15.42 18.38 -12.75
CA ALA A 332 16.54 18.84 -11.93
C ALA A 332 16.76 20.35 -12.09
N GLY A 333 16.71 20.86 -13.32
CA GLY A 333 16.82 22.29 -13.59
C GLY A 333 15.60 23.10 -13.15
N MET A 334 14.41 22.48 -13.09
CA MET A 334 13.18 23.13 -12.62
C MET A 334 13.14 23.26 -11.08
N GLY A 335 13.54 22.24 -10.37
CA GLY A 335 13.51 22.20 -8.91
C GLY A 335 12.11 21.97 -8.29
N PRO A 336 12.05 21.72 -6.97
CA PRO A 336 10.81 21.39 -6.25
C PRO A 336 9.83 22.57 -6.09
N GLU A 337 10.29 23.81 -6.24
CA GLU A 337 9.46 25.01 -6.14
C GLU A 337 8.77 25.39 -7.46
N SER A 338 9.00 24.63 -8.53
CA SER A 338 8.46 24.89 -9.86
C SER A 338 7.04 24.32 -10.02
N ALA A 339 6.04 25.20 -10.22
CA ALA A 339 4.69 24.78 -10.57
C ALA A 339 4.66 23.97 -11.87
N GLU A 340 5.57 24.26 -12.81
CA GLU A 340 5.71 23.50 -14.07
C GLU A 340 6.23 22.07 -13.81
N ALA A 341 7.17 21.87 -12.89
CA ALA A 341 7.58 20.52 -12.49
C ALA A 341 6.40 19.71 -11.93
N TRP A 342 5.61 20.33 -11.06
CA TRP A 342 4.42 19.66 -10.50
C TRP A 342 3.32 19.45 -11.54
N ARG A 343 3.16 20.36 -12.53
CA ARG A 343 2.26 20.12 -13.68
C ARG A 343 2.67 18.85 -14.44
N LEU A 344 3.94 18.73 -14.80
CA LEU A 344 4.47 17.57 -15.52
C LEU A 344 4.29 16.28 -14.71
N ILE A 345 4.62 16.30 -13.41
CA ILE A 345 4.45 15.15 -12.51
C ILE A 345 2.97 14.74 -12.42
N GLY A 346 2.08 15.71 -12.27
CA GLY A 346 0.64 15.45 -12.18
C GLY A 346 0.07 14.85 -13.45
N ASP A 347 0.40 15.38 -14.61
CA ASP A 347 -0.10 14.88 -15.90
C ASP A 347 0.54 13.55 -16.30
N ALA A 348 1.84 13.34 -16.04
CA ALA A 348 2.47 12.03 -16.21
C ALA A 348 1.79 10.96 -15.35
N SER A 349 1.46 11.31 -14.11
CA SER A 349 0.72 10.42 -13.21
C SER A 349 -0.67 10.09 -13.77
N ARG A 350 -1.44 11.08 -14.23
CA ARG A 350 -2.78 10.86 -14.83
C ARG A 350 -2.72 9.94 -16.04
N LEU A 351 -1.74 10.11 -16.93
CA LEU A 351 -1.54 9.25 -18.08
C LEU A 351 -1.24 7.79 -17.67
N ALA A 352 -0.35 7.61 -16.70
CA ALA A 352 -0.01 6.28 -16.17
C ALA A 352 -1.20 5.61 -15.46
N PHE A 353 -2.00 6.38 -14.71
CA PHE A 353 -3.22 5.87 -14.08
C PHE A 353 -4.33 5.52 -15.08
N ALA A 354 -4.40 6.20 -16.23
CA ALA A 354 -5.31 5.82 -17.30
C ALA A 354 -4.94 4.44 -17.87
N ASP A 355 -3.66 4.21 -18.16
CA ASP A 355 -3.18 2.90 -18.61
C ASP A 355 -3.40 1.82 -17.56
N ARG A 356 -3.11 2.14 -16.29
CA ARG A 356 -3.36 1.27 -15.14
C ARG A 356 -4.82 0.80 -15.08
N GLY A 357 -5.77 1.73 -15.23
CA GLY A 357 -7.20 1.44 -15.20
C GLY A 357 -7.64 0.47 -16.27
N ARG A 358 -7.03 0.51 -17.45
CA ARG A 358 -7.39 -0.36 -18.57
C ARG A 358 -6.69 -1.70 -18.55
N TYR A 359 -5.38 -1.73 -18.30
CA TYR A 359 -4.56 -2.89 -18.62
C TYR A 359 -4.17 -3.73 -17.40
N MET A 360 -4.12 -3.16 -16.18
CA MET A 360 -3.47 -3.83 -15.07
C MET A 360 -4.44 -4.64 -14.21
N ALA A 361 -4.11 -5.93 -14.04
CA ALA A 361 -4.84 -6.91 -13.25
C ALA A 361 -3.89 -8.07 -12.84
N ASP A 362 -4.41 -9.21 -12.43
CA ASP A 362 -3.64 -10.43 -12.19
C ASP A 362 -3.19 -11.05 -13.52
N SER A 363 -1.88 -11.11 -13.74
CA SER A 363 -1.26 -11.65 -14.96
C SER A 363 -1.48 -13.14 -15.16
N ASP A 364 -1.84 -13.88 -14.13
CA ASP A 364 -2.14 -15.33 -14.25
C ASP A 364 -3.53 -15.56 -14.88
N PHE A 365 -4.38 -14.52 -14.89
CA PHE A 365 -5.75 -14.55 -15.43
C PHE A 365 -5.92 -13.71 -16.68
N ILE A 366 -5.17 -12.62 -16.79
CA ILE A 366 -5.37 -11.60 -17.82
C ILE A 366 -4.04 -11.35 -18.53
N PRO A 367 -3.96 -11.56 -19.85
CA PRO A 367 -2.80 -11.13 -20.62
C PRO A 367 -2.70 -9.60 -20.62
N MET A 368 -1.49 -9.08 -20.40
CA MET A 368 -1.23 -7.65 -20.24
C MET A 368 0.00 -7.20 -21.03
N PRO A 369 0.03 -5.95 -21.51
CA PRO A 369 1.15 -5.38 -22.24
C PRO A 369 2.29 -4.93 -21.29
N THR A 370 2.75 -5.83 -20.40
CA THR A 370 3.68 -5.50 -19.31
C THR A 370 4.96 -4.81 -19.82
N GLN A 371 5.57 -5.33 -20.88
CA GLN A 371 6.76 -4.72 -21.46
C GLN A 371 6.42 -3.47 -22.28
N GLY A 372 5.33 -3.51 -23.06
CA GLY A 372 4.89 -2.36 -23.86
C GLY A 372 4.56 -1.12 -23.05
N LEU A 373 4.07 -1.29 -21.80
CA LEU A 373 3.74 -0.17 -20.91
C LEU A 373 4.96 0.62 -20.42
N ILE A 374 6.13 0.00 -20.39
CA ILE A 374 7.40 0.64 -19.98
C ILE A 374 8.41 0.72 -21.13
N ASP A 375 7.98 0.44 -22.36
CA ASP A 375 8.83 0.56 -23.55
C ASP A 375 9.21 2.02 -23.82
N PRO A 376 10.52 2.37 -23.98
CA PRO A 376 10.95 3.75 -24.17
C PRO A 376 10.26 4.50 -25.33
N PRO A 377 10.04 3.92 -26.52
CA PRO A 377 9.26 4.55 -27.58
C PRO A 377 7.83 4.92 -27.14
N TYR A 378 7.14 4.01 -26.43
CA TYR A 378 5.80 4.28 -25.92
C TYR A 378 5.79 5.39 -24.86
N LEU A 379 6.74 5.37 -23.94
CA LEU A 379 6.87 6.41 -22.90
C LEU A 379 7.19 7.79 -23.53
N ALA A 380 8.00 7.84 -24.59
CA ALA A 380 8.27 9.08 -25.33
C ALA A 380 7.02 9.60 -26.07
N GLU A 381 6.18 8.71 -26.62
CA GLU A 381 4.89 9.10 -27.20
C GLU A 381 3.97 9.71 -26.14
N ARG A 382 3.89 9.09 -24.94
CA ARG A 382 3.10 9.62 -23.82
C ARG A 382 3.66 10.96 -23.32
N ALA A 383 4.98 11.10 -23.24
CA ALA A 383 5.65 12.35 -22.86
C ALA A 383 5.32 13.50 -23.83
N ALA A 384 5.27 13.22 -25.13
CA ALA A 384 4.96 14.24 -26.13
C ALA A 384 3.59 14.92 -25.93
N LEU A 385 2.64 14.27 -25.23
CA LEU A 385 1.35 14.86 -24.87
C LEU A 385 1.49 16.02 -23.86
N LEU A 386 2.57 16.06 -23.09
CA LEU A 386 2.83 17.07 -22.06
C LEU A 386 3.52 18.36 -22.59
N ASN A 387 3.77 18.45 -23.90
CA ASN A 387 4.49 19.58 -24.51
C ASN A 387 3.68 20.88 -24.57
N ASP A 388 2.36 20.81 -24.47
CA ASP A 388 1.49 21.98 -24.44
C ASP A 388 1.50 22.64 -23.04
N ALA A 389 1.32 23.95 -23.01
CA ALA A 389 1.22 24.68 -21.75
C ALA A 389 -0.10 24.37 -21.03
N GLY A 390 -0.02 24.16 -19.71
CA GLY A 390 -1.18 23.88 -18.87
C GLY A 390 -1.49 22.39 -18.71
N ALA A 391 -2.47 22.08 -17.90
CA ALA A 391 -2.92 20.73 -17.63
C ALA A 391 -3.55 20.08 -18.87
N LEU A 392 -3.36 18.77 -19.04
CA LEU A 392 -4.05 18.01 -20.09
C LEU A 392 -5.56 18.13 -19.94
N THR A 393 -6.24 18.50 -21.01
CA THR A 393 -7.72 18.60 -21.02
C THR A 393 -8.38 17.25 -21.15
N GLU A 394 -7.73 16.29 -21.81
CA GLU A 394 -8.19 14.92 -21.98
C GLU A 394 -7.09 13.95 -21.58
N VAL A 395 -7.46 12.93 -20.84
CA VAL A 395 -6.57 11.85 -20.43
C VAL A 395 -7.23 10.53 -20.76
N ALA A 396 -6.56 9.74 -21.58
CA ALA A 396 -7.02 8.42 -21.98
C ALA A 396 -5.88 7.40 -21.93
N PRO A 397 -6.18 6.11 -21.79
CA PRO A 397 -5.19 5.05 -21.95
C PRO A 397 -4.53 5.12 -23.33
N GLY A 398 -3.23 4.88 -23.40
CA GLY A 398 -2.52 4.78 -24.66
C GLY A 398 -2.66 3.41 -25.31
N ASN A 399 -1.86 3.16 -26.36
CA ASN A 399 -1.83 1.90 -27.08
C ASN A 399 -0.41 1.30 -27.03
N PRO A 400 0.00 0.72 -25.90
CA PRO A 400 1.30 0.06 -25.79
C PRO A 400 1.34 -1.15 -26.74
N GLU A 401 2.55 -1.54 -27.19
CA GLU A 401 2.71 -2.75 -27.99
C GLU A 401 2.19 -3.95 -27.21
N PHE A 402 1.27 -4.69 -27.83
CA PHE A 402 0.62 -5.82 -27.20
C PHE A 402 0.13 -6.82 -28.24
N ASP A 403 0.76 -7.98 -28.30
CA ASP A 403 0.39 -9.06 -29.21
C ASP A 403 -0.86 -9.81 -28.70
N HIS A 404 -1.99 -9.12 -28.61
CA HIS A 404 -3.26 -9.72 -28.18
C HIS A 404 -4.46 -8.94 -28.71
N ALA A 405 -5.51 -9.67 -29.12
CA ALA A 405 -6.73 -9.09 -29.70
C ALA A 405 -7.78 -8.69 -28.64
N LEU A 406 -7.50 -8.86 -27.34
CA LEU A 406 -8.47 -8.53 -26.28
C LEU A 406 -8.54 -7.01 -26.06
N ASN A 407 -9.77 -6.54 -25.88
CA ASN A 407 -10.07 -5.18 -25.48
C ASN A 407 -10.65 -5.18 -24.06
N TRP A 408 -10.14 -4.29 -23.21
CA TRP A 408 -10.60 -4.12 -21.84
C TRP A 408 -11.25 -2.76 -21.65
N ALA A 409 -12.30 -2.71 -20.82
CA ALA A 409 -12.90 -1.47 -20.39
C ALA A 409 -12.13 -0.87 -19.21
N ASP A 410 -12.17 0.46 -19.09
CA ASP A 410 -11.53 1.17 -17.99
C ASP A 410 -12.19 0.85 -16.66
N ASP A 411 -11.36 0.50 -15.68
CA ASP A 411 -11.74 0.26 -14.29
C ASP A 411 -11.70 1.56 -13.49
N ALA A 412 -12.73 1.77 -12.68
CA ALA A 412 -12.86 2.89 -11.75
C ALA A 412 -12.88 2.41 -10.28
N SER A 413 -12.29 1.25 -9.99
CA SER A 413 -12.20 0.74 -8.61
C SER A 413 -11.40 1.67 -7.71
N ILE A 414 -11.79 1.70 -6.43
CA ILE A 414 -11.22 2.56 -5.39
C ILE A 414 -10.33 1.70 -4.50
N GLU A 415 -9.11 2.18 -4.24
CA GLU A 415 -8.19 1.60 -3.25
C GLU A 415 -7.99 2.62 -2.14
N LEU A 416 -8.36 2.29 -0.91
CA LEU A 416 -8.33 3.20 0.23
C LEU A 416 -6.98 3.15 0.97
N PRO A 417 -6.61 4.25 1.66
CA PRO A 417 -5.38 4.30 2.41
C PRO A 417 -5.44 3.44 3.68
N SER A 418 -4.59 2.48 3.79
CA SER A 418 -4.08 1.78 4.96
C SER A 418 -2.76 1.13 4.53
N THR A 419 -2.25 0.10 5.17
CA THR A 419 -0.98 -0.51 4.73
C THR A 419 0.19 -0.10 5.61
N SER A 420 1.24 -0.93 5.64
CA SER A 420 2.54 -0.64 6.24
C SER A 420 3.67 -0.96 5.25
N HIS A 421 4.81 -0.29 5.43
CA HIS A 421 5.99 -0.56 4.61
C HIS A 421 7.21 -0.84 5.50
N ILE A 422 8.09 -1.74 5.02
CA ILE A 422 9.30 -2.19 5.69
C ILE A 422 10.45 -2.14 4.69
N SER A 423 11.53 -1.42 5.02
CA SER A 423 12.80 -1.44 4.30
C SER A 423 13.91 -1.95 5.22
N ILE A 424 14.71 -2.91 4.78
CA ILE A 424 15.79 -3.50 5.57
C ILE A 424 17.04 -3.72 4.70
N VAL A 425 18.21 -3.40 5.27
CA VAL A 425 19.52 -3.80 4.74
C VAL A 425 20.25 -4.55 5.84
N ASP A 426 20.73 -5.76 5.56
CA ASP A 426 21.45 -6.59 6.53
C ASP A 426 22.98 -6.47 6.40
N ALA A 427 23.70 -7.03 7.38
CA ALA A 427 25.16 -7.02 7.42
C ALA A 427 25.83 -7.82 6.28
N TYR A 428 25.06 -8.58 5.53
CA TYR A 428 25.54 -9.35 4.38
C TYR A 428 25.37 -8.60 3.05
N GLY A 429 24.75 -7.41 3.12
CA GLY A 429 24.45 -6.56 1.96
C GLY A 429 23.15 -6.92 1.23
N ASN A 430 22.34 -7.84 1.77
CA ASN A 430 21.02 -8.10 1.21
C ASN A 430 20.10 -6.93 1.50
N VAL A 431 19.20 -6.65 0.55
CA VAL A 431 18.24 -5.54 0.65
C VAL A 431 16.83 -6.07 0.48
N LEU A 432 15.94 -5.65 1.36
CA LEU A 432 14.53 -6.00 1.37
C LEU A 432 13.67 -4.75 1.34
N SER A 433 12.66 -4.75 0.45
CA SER A 433 11.56 -3.80 0.43
C SER A 433 10.26 -4.58 0.44
N MET A 434 9.43 -4.43 1.49
CA MET A 434 8.17 -5.14 1.63
C MET A 434 7.04 -4.17 1.97
N THR A 435 5.93 -4.28 1.25
CA THR A 435 4.68 -3.57 1.58
C THR A 435 3.61 -4.60 1.93
N THR A 436 2.95 -4.42 3.06
CA THR A 436 2.02 -5.37 3.68
C THR A 436 0.73 -4.67 4.11
N THR A 437 -0.41 -5.35 4.00
CA THR A 437 -1.72 -4.72 4.15
C THR A 437 -2.79 -5.70 4.65
N ILE A 438 -3.88 -5.13 5.16
CA ILE A 438 -5.22 -5.76 5.26
C ILE A 438 -6.26 -4.95 4.46
N GLU A 439 -5.84 -4.10 3.55
CA GLU A 439 -6.47 -3.13 2.66
C GLU A 439 -6.93 -1.87 3.39
N ASN A 440 -8.18 -1.74 3.83
CA ASN A 440 -8.72 -0.55 4.53
C ASN A 440 -8.37 -0.57 6.02
N GLY A 441 -8.43 0.58 6.70
CA GLY A 441 -8.23 0.63 8.14
C GLY A 441 -9.11 -0.38 8.88
N PHE A 442 -8.52 -1.26 9.68
CA PHE A 442 -9.14 -2.40 10.36
C PHE A 442 -9.72 -3.49 9.43
N GLY A 443 -9.37 -3.51 8.15
CA GLY A 443 -9.77 -4.53 7.21
C GLY A 443 -11.29 -4.70 7.10
N SER A 444 -11.75 -5.93 7.15
CA SER A 444 -13.18 -6.29 7.20
C SER A 444 -13.86 -5.99 8.54
N ARG A 445 -13.13 -5.53 9.55
CA ARG A 445 -13.52 -5.40 10.96
C ARG A 445 -13.80 -6.73 11.65
N LEU A 446 -13.62 -7.85 10.97
CA LEU A 446 -13.70 -9.16 11.58
C LEU A 446 -12.38 -9.50 12.26
N MET A 447 -12.47 -9.98 13.50
CA MET A 447 -11.31 -10.40 14.28
C MET A 447 -11.47 -11.88 14.65
N THR A 448 -10.40 -12.65 14.60
CA THR A 448 -10.33 -14.04 15.03
C THR A 448 -8.90 -14.35 15.49
N ASN A 449 -8.71 -15.20 16.49
CA ASN A 449 -7.39 -15.62 16.97
C ASN A 449 -6.43 -14.43 17.23
N GLY A 450 -6.99 -13.30 17.70
CA GLY A 450 -6.26 -12.10 18.05
C GLY A 450 -5.82 -11.20 16.88
N PHE A 451 -6.17 -11.49 15.62
CA PHE A 451 -5.85 -10.67 14.47
C PHE A 451 -7.07 -10.31 13.61
N LEU A 452 -6.96 -9.18 12.91
CA LEU A 452 -7.98 -8.72 11.97
C LEU A 452 -7.85 -9.44 10.62
N LEU A 453 -8.99 -9.66 9.95
CA LEU A 453 -9.06 -10.19 8.60
C LEU A 453 -9.15 -9.03 7.59
N ASN A 454 -8.51 -9.21 6.45
CA ASN A 454 -8.48 -8.26 5.36
C ASN A 454 -9.88 -8.01 4.75
N ASN A 455 -9.97 -6.92 3.96
CA ASN A 455 -11.08 -6.68 3.04
C ASN A 455 -10.58 -6.55 1.60
N GLU A 456 -9.56 -7.30 1.25
CA GLU A 456 -8.76 -7.12 0.03
C GLU A 456 -9.54 -7.32 -1.27
N LEU A 457 -10.64 -8.11 -1.23
CA LEU A 457 -11.44 -8.32 -2.44
C LEU A 457 -12.13 -7.05 -2.95
N THR A 458 -12.23 -6.00 -2.12
CA THR A 458 -12.77 -4.70 -2.57
C THR A 458 -11.83 -3.92 -3.48
N ASP A 459 -10.60 -4.38 -3.67
CA ASP A 459 -9.69 -3.87 -4.71
C ASP A 459 -10.03 -4.39 -6.12
N PHE A 460 -10.88 -5.40 -6.23
CA PHE A 460 -11.48 -5.74 -7.51
C PHE A 460 -12.50 -4.68 -7.96
N SER A 461 -12.70 -4.59 -9.27
CA SER A 461 -13.81 -3.84 -9.81
C SER A 461 -15.16 -4.46 -9.38
N PHE A 462 -16.06 -3.63 -8.85
CA PHE A 462 -17.41 -4.07 -8.50
C PHE A 462 -18.29 -4.28 -9.75
N ARG A 463 -17.85 -3.75 -10.90
CA ARG A 463 -18.48 -4.01 -12.20
C ARG A 463 -17.68 -5.05 -12.97
N THR A 464 -18.38 -5.95 -13.63
CA THR A 464 -17.75 -6.97 -14.49
C THR A 464 -17.44 -6.44 -15.87
N HIS A 465 -18.25 -5.49 -16.36
CA HIS A 465 -18.21 -4.91 -17.71
C HIS A 465 -18.57 -3.42 -17.69
N ARG A 466 -18.11 -2.70 -18.71
CA ARG A 466 -18.60 -1.36 -19.07
C ARG A 466 -18.94 -1.36 -20.55
N ASP A 467 -20.16 -0.97 -20.89
CA ASP A 467 -20.69 -0.94 -22.29
C ASP A 467 -20.50 -2.28 -23.04
N GLY A 468 -20.66 -3.40 -22.33
CA GLY A 468 -20.51 -4.74 -22.88
C GLY A 468 -19.06 -5.22 -23.02
N VAL A 469 -18.06 -4.38 -22.71
CA VAL A 469 -16.64 -4.73 -22.70
C VAL A 469 -16.23 -5.16 -21.29
N PRO A 470 -15.52 -6.30 -21.12
CA PRO A 470 -15.11 -6.77 -19.81
C PRO A 470 -14.05 -5.87 -19.17
N ILE A 471 -14.06 -5.78 -17.83
CA ILE A 471 -13.04 -5.10 -17.04
C ILE A 471 -11.97 -6.12 -16.66
N ALA A 472 -10.70 -5.77 -16.87
CA ALA A 472 -9.57 -6.66 -16.58
C ALA A 472 -9.51 -7.05 -15.10
N ASN A 473 -9.68 -6.09 -14.19
CA ASN A 473 -9.64 -6.28 -12.74
C ASN A 473 -10.98 -6.73 -12.12
N ARG A 474 -11.88 -7.38 -12.89
CA ARG A 474 -13.10 -8.00 -12.32
C ARG A 474 -12.72 -9.21 -11.45
N ILE A 475 -13.56 -9.51 -10.45
CA ILE A 475 -13.35 -10.67 -9.60
C ILE A 475 -13.55 -11.98 -10.37
N GLU A 476 -12.68 -12.96 -10.13
CA GLU A 476 -12.77 -14.33 -10.62
C GLU A 476 -12.25 -15.29 -9.53
N PRO A 477 -12.78 -16.53 -9.41
CA PRO A 477 -12.33 -17.51 -8.41
C PRO A 477 -10.82 -17.77 -8.46
N GLY A 478 -10.12 -17.62 -7.35
CA GLY A 478 -8.67 -17.81 -7.23
C GLY A 478 -7.80 -16.66 -7.72
N LYS A 479 -8.38 -15.63 -8.33
CA LYS A 479 -7.69 -14.44 -8.83
C LYS A 479 -7.25 -13.54 -7.68
N ARG A 480 -6.14 -12.83 -7.87
CA ARG A 480 -5.65 -11.79 -6.97
C ARG A 480 -6.16 -10.42 -7.41
N PRO A 481 -6.66 -9.58 -6.50
CA PRO A 481 -7.05 -8.22 -6.86
C PRO A 481 -5.82 -7.38 -7.21
N ARG A 482 -5.98 -6.46 -8.15
CA ARG A 482 -4.95 -5.48 -8.46
C ARG A 482 -4.56 -4.71 -7.19
N SER A 483 -3.29 -4.34 -7.08
CA SER A 483 -2.76 -3.56 -5.97
C SER A 483 -1.98 -2.34 -6.45
N SER A 484 -1.92 -1.31 -5.60
CA SER A 484 -1.01 -0.16 -5.75
C SER A 484 0.22 -0.24 -4.86
N MET A 485 0.37 -1.28 -4.06
CA MET A 485 1.57 -1.46 -3.23
C MET A 485 2.83 -1.48 -4.12
N SER A 486 3.79 -0.62 -3.79
CA SER A 486 4.98 -0.37 -4.60
C SER A 486 6.26 -0.54 -3.78
N PRO A 487 6.54 -1.75 -3.24
CA PRO A 487 7.87 -1.99 -2.68
C PRO A 487 8.89 -1.87 -3.80
N THR A 488 9.90 -1.03 -3.61
CA THR A 488 10.83 -0.63 -4.67
C THR A 488 12.27 -0.74 -4.20
N ILE A 489 13.15 -1.25 -5.05
CA ILE A 489 14.61 -1.16 -4.93
C ILE A 489 15.13 -0.45 -6.18
N VAL A 490 15.83 0.68 -5.97
CA VAL A 490 16.51 1.40 -7.06
C VAL A 490 17.92 0.84 -7.17
N MET A 491 18.30 0.50 -8.40
CA MET A 491 19.58 -0.09 -8.74
C MET A 491 20.43 0.88 -9.57
N GLN A 492 21.75 0.81 -9.41
CA GLN A 492 22.72 1.46 -10.28
C GLN A 492 23.91 0.53 -10.50
N ASP A 493 24.30 0.34 -11.74
CA ASP A 493 25.41 -0.54 -12.15
C ASP A 493 25.31 -1.97 -11.56
N GLY A 494 24.07 -2.49 -11.40
CA GLY A 494 23.78 -3.82 -10.85
C GLY A 494 23.77 -3.89 -9.32
N PHE A 495 23.91 -2.76 -8.61
CA PHE A 495 23.89 -2.70 -7.14
C PHE A 495 22.67 -1.91 -6.63
N PRO A 496 22.08 -2.33 -5.50
CA PRO A 496 21.01 -1.57 -4.86
C PRO A 496 21.55 -0.30 -4.21
N ILE A 497 20.90 0.82 -4.46
CA ILE A 497 21.29 2.12 -3.91
C ILE A 497 20.20 2.78 -3.09
N LEU A 498 18.94 2.33 -3.22
CA LEU A 498 17.81 2.81 -2.43
C LEU A 498 16.76 1.70 -2.30
N ALA A 499 16.33 1.42 -1.09
CA ALA A 499 15.11 0.66 -0.82
C ALA A 499 14.03 1.64 -0.33
N ILE A 500 12.83 1.60 -0.90
CA ILE A 500 11.75 2.55 -0.58
C ILE A 500 10.37 1.95 -0.81
N GLY A 501 9.39 2.42 -0.07
CA GLY A 501 7.98 2.18 -0.29
C GLY A 501 7.11 2.97 0.68
N SER A 502 5.81 2.86 0.53
CA SER A 502 4.83 3.63 1.29
C SER A 502 3.53 2.86 1.48
N PRO A 503 2.78 3.08 2.56
CA PRO A 503 1.33 2.90 2.60
C PRO A 503 0.61 4.06 1.89
N GLY A 504 -0.73 3.92 1.66
CA GLY A 504 -1.54 5.02 1.16
C GLY A 504 -2.55 4.69 0.07
N GLY A 505 -2.95 3.42 -0.11
CA GLY A 505 -3.85 3.01 -1.19
C GLY A 505 -3.29 3.37 -2.56
N SER A 506 -4.12 3.83 -3.48
CA SER A 506 -3.64 4.19 -4.83
C SER A 506 -2.69 5.41 -4.86
N ARG A 507 -2.59 6.20 -3.77
CA ARG A 507 -1.60 7.29 -3.66
C ARG A 507 -0.17 6.80 -3.44
N ILE A 508 0.02 5.55 -3.00
CA ILE A 508 1.36 4.93 -2.83
C ILE A 508 2.25 5.19 -4.04
N ILE A 509 1.71 4.99 -5.23
CA ILE A 509 2.41 5.17 -6.50
C ILE A 509 2.99 6.59 -6.63
N GLY A 510 2.15 7.61 -6.37
CA GLY A 510 2.57 9.00 -6.41
C GLY A 510 3.56 9.37 -5.30
N TYR A 511 3.41 8.80 -4.11
CA TYR A 511 4.32 9.01 -2.99
C TYR A 511 5.72 8.47 -3.29
N VAL A 512 5.79 7.24 -3.81
CA VAL A 512 7.06 6.60 -4.18
C VAL A 512 7.72 7.34 -5.36
N ALA A 513 6.97 7.61 -6.43
CA ALA A 513 7.50 8.33 -7.60
C ALA A 513 8.04 9.72 -7.23
N LYS A 514 7.28 10.51 -6.45
CA LYS A 514 7.70 11.83 -5.94
C LYS A 514 9.00 11.76 -5.14
N SER A 515 9.10 10.77 -4.24
CA SER A 515 10.29 10.65 -3.39
C SER A 515 11.52 10.22 -4.17
N ILE A 516 11.35 9.37 -5.20
CA ILE A 516 12.45 9.03 -6.13
C ILE A 516 12.89 10.27 -6.92
N ILE A 517 11.96 11.09 -7.43
CA ILE A 517 12.27 12.34 -8.12
C ILE A 517 13.02 13.30 -7.19
N ALA A 518 12.54 13.48 -5.96
CA ALA A 518 13.16 14.37 -4.97
C ALA A 518 14.61 13.95 -4.65
N TRP A 519 14.84 12.66 -4.54
CA TRP A 519 16.17 12.10 -4.29
C TRP A 519 17.07 12.16 -5.54
N ALA A 520 16.57 11.74 -6.70
CA ALA A 520 17.37 11.60 -7.92
C ALA A 520 17.64 12.92 -8.64
N ASP A 521 16.63 13.81 -8.75
CA ASP A 521 16.71 15.05 -9.51
C ASP A 521 16.98 16.29 -8.65
N TRP A 522 16.38 16.35 -7.45
CA TRP A 522 16.50 17.55 -6.62
C TRP A 522 17.59 17.45 -5.56
N GLY A 523 18.32 16.34 -5.52
CA GLY A 523 19.48 16.15 -4.65
C GLY A 523 19.13 16.15 -3.15
N MET A 524 17.90 15.83 -2.80
CA MET A 524 17.46 15.69 -1.41
C MET A 524 18.05 14.42 -0.80
N ASP A 525 18.48 14.48 0.46
CA ASP A 525 18.78 13.26 1.19
C ASP A 525 17.50 12.43 1.41
N VAL A 526 17.68 11.18 1.84
CA VAL A 526 16.56 10.23 1.96
C VAL A 526 15.49 10.70 2.96
N GLN A 527 15.87 11.39 4.06
CA GLN A 527 14.90 11.93 5.03
C GLN A 527 14.14 13.12 4.44
N GLN A 528 14.81 14.02 3.75
CA GLN A 528 14.18 15.14 3.05
C GLN A 528 13.21 14.65 1.96
N ALA A 529 13.62 13.63 1.18
CA ALA A 529 12.80 13.07 0.11
C ALA A 529 11.50 12.43 0.62
N VAL A 530 11.54 11.67 1.73
CA VAL A 530 10.34 11.08 2.33
C VAL A 530 9.48 12.12 3.05
N ALA A 531 10.07 13.17 3.60
CA ALA A 531 9.37 14.25 4.31
C ALA A 531 8.76 15.31 3.39
N LEU A 532 9.18 15.37 2.10
CA LEU A 532 8.68 16.36 1.14
C LEU A 532 7.15 16.37 1.11
N PRO A 533 6.50 17.53 1.24
CA PRO A 533 5.04 17.65 1.17
C PRO A 533 4.43 17.01 -0.07
N HIS A 534 3.22 16.50 0.08
CA HIS A 534 2.57 15.75 -0.99
C HIS A 534 1.75 16.64 -1.92
N LEU A 535 2.00 16.43 -3.21
CA LEU A 535 1.17 16.86 -4.32
C LEU A 535 0.92 15.63 -5.19
N VAL A 536 -0.32 15.16 -5.28
CA VAL A 536 -0.65 13.89 -5.95
C VAL A 536 -1.84 14.06 -6.89
N ASN A 537 -1.68 13.68 -8.15
CA ASN A 537 -2.76 13.62 -9.10
C ASN A 537 -2.88 12.21 -9.69
N ARG A 538 -4.06 11.59 -9.59
CA ARG A 538 -4.34 10.25 -10.10
C ARG A 538 -5.37 10.26 -11.23
N PHE A 539 -6.47 10.96 -11.03
CA PHE A 539 -7.66 10.88 -11.89
C PHE A 539 -8.19 12.25 -12.37
N GLY A 540 -7.46 13.33 -12.14
CA GLY A 540 -7.83 14.68 -12.58
C GLY A 540 -7.77 15.74 -11.50
N THR A 541 -8.31 15.49 -10.31
CA THR A 541 -8.17 16.38 -9.16
C THR A 541 -6.76 16.26 -8.56
N TYR A 542 -6.07 17.38 -8.41
CA TYR A 542 -4.76 17.45 -7.79
C TYR A 542 -4.93 17.60 -6.27
N ASP A 543 -4.63 16.55 -5.52
CA ASP A 543 -4.60 16.60 -4.06
C ASP A 543 -3.30 17.28 -3.60
N VAL A 544 -3.42 18.34 -2.78
CA VAL A 544 -2.30 19.03 -2.13
C VAL A 544 -2.41 18.90 -0.62
N GLU A 545 -1.29 18.66 0.05
CA GLU A 545 -1.24 18.40 1.49
C GLU A 545 -1.46 19.67 2.29
N VAL A 546 -2.57 19.71 3.07
CA VAL A 546 -2.94 20.83 3.92
C VAL A 546 -1.95 21.00 5.09
N GLY A 547 -1.75 22.23 5.54
CA GLY A 547 -0.85 22.57 6.65
C GLY A 547 0.64 22.50 6.30
N THR A 548 0.99 22.34 5.01
CA THR A 548 2.36 22.26 4.52
C THR A 548 2.64 23.29 3.42
N SER A 549 3.90 23.36 2.96
CA SER A 549 4.25 24.23 1.82
C SER A 549 3.55 23.82 0.51
N ALA A 550 3.01 22.61 0.40
CA ALA A 550 2.24 22.16 -0.76
C ALA A 550 0.98 23.02 -1.01
N GLU A 551 0.35 23.59 0.04
CA GLU A 551 -0.80 24.48 -0.12
C GLU A 551 -0.47 25.71 -0.99
N GLY A 552 0.78 26.17 -0.96
CA GLY A 552 1.23 27.30 -1.78
C GLY A 552 1.17 27.05 -3.28
N PHE A 553 1.05 25.79 -3.74
CA PHE A 553 0.91 25.44 -5.14
C PHE A 553 -0.54 25.43 -5.62
N ALA A 554 -1.54 25.47 -4.73
CA ALA A 554 -2.95 25.29 -5.09
C ALA A 554 -3.42 26.31 -6.16
N ASP A 555 -3.14 27.59 -5.96
CA ASP A 555 -3.54 28.64 -6.90
C ASP A 555 -2.79 28.49 -8.24
N MET A 556 -1.47 28.22 -8.19
CA MET A 556 -0.65 28.05 -9.39
C MET A 556 -1.08 26.84 -10.23
N LEU A 557 -1.40 25.70 -9.61
CA LEU A 557 -1.93 24.52 -10.28
C LEU A 557 -3.34 24.79 -10.84
N GLY A 558 -4.17 25.56 -10.14
CA GLY A 558 -5.46 26.02 -10.62
C GLY A 558 -5.34 26.89 -11.88
N GLU A 559 -4.39 27.83 -11.91
CA GLU A 559 -4.09 28.67 -13.08
C GLU A 559 -3.60 27.84 -14.28
N LEU A 560 -2.90 26.71 -14.04
CA LEU A 560 -2.48 25.78 -15.07
C LEU A 560 -3.63 24.89 -15.57
N GLY A 561 -4.80 24.92 -14.96
CA GLY A 561 -6.02 24.23 -15.40
C GLY A 561 -6.38 22.98 -14.62
N PHE A 562 -5.71 22.67 -13.52
CA PHE A 562 -6.13 21.57 -12.64
C PHE A 562 -7.28 21.95 -11.72
N GLU A 563 -8.16 21.01 -11.44
CA GLU A 563 -8.97 21.04 -10.23
C GLU A 563 -8.06 20.67 -9.05
N VAL A 564 -8.05 21.51 -7.99
CA VAL A 564 -7.17 21.31 -6.82
C VAL A 564 -8.00 21.11 -5.58
N ASN A 565 -7.60 20.13 -4.76
CA ASN A 565 -8.21 19.80 -3.49
C ASN A 565 -7.16 19.81 -2.38
N ALA A 566 -7.24 20.78 -1.46
CA ALA A 566 -6.40 20.81 -0.28
C ALA A 566 -6.99 19.89 0.79
N ARG A 567 -6.20 18.90 1.22
CA ARG A 567 -6.64 17.88 2.16
C ARG A 567 -5.48 17.28 2.95
N ASP A 568 -5.79 16.59 4.04
CA ASP A 568 -4.82 15.72 4.69
C ASP A 568 -4.40 14.58 3.77
N LEU A 569 -3.09 14.38 3.67
CA LEU A 569 -2.50 13.30 2.89
C LEU A 569 -1.57 12.49 3.79
N THR A 570 -1.92 11.22 3.98
CA THR A 570 -1.20 10.32 4.86
C THR A 570 -0.42 9.30 4.06
N SER A 571 0.89 9.47 4.02
CA SER A 571 1.84 8.45 3.61
C SER A 571 2.43 7.75 4.84
N GLY A 572 3.48 7.04 4.69
CA GLY A 572 4.27 6.38 5.74
C GLY A 572 5.50 5.83 5.06
N LEU A 573 6.15 6.70 4.27
CA LEU A 573 7.36 6.37 3.53
C LEU A 573 8.47 5.92 4.47
N HIS A 574 9.08 4.78 4.17
CA HIS A 574 10.30 4.32 4.80
C HIS A 574 11.31 4.01 3.72
N ALA A 575 12.51 4.55 3.87
CA ALA A 575 13.54 4.38 2.85
C ALA A 575 14.92 4.23 3.48
N ILE A 576 15.79 3.47 2.80
CA ILE A 576 17.20 3.31 3.15
C ILE A 576 18.02 3.56 1.89
N GLU A 577 18.81 4.62 1.89
CA GLU A 577 19.82 4.88 0.86
C GLU A 577 21.10 4.13 1.22
N ILE A 578 21.72 3.50 0.20
CA ILE A 578 22.90 2.64 0.33
C ILE A 578 24.03 3.31 -0.50
N ARG A 579 24.67 4.30 0.10
CA ARG A 579 25.74 5.06 -0.55
C ARG A 579 26.70 5.62 0.53
N ASP A 580 27.94 5.18 0.50
CA ASP A 580 28.95 5.54 1.53
C ASP A 580 28.50 5.21 2.97
N GLY A 581 27.74 4.13 3.13
CA GLY A 581 27.06 3.72 4.35
C GLY A 581 25.57 3.51 4.12
N LEU A 582 24.80 3.49 5.20
CA LEU A 582 23.34 3.36 5.19
C LEU A 582 22.73 4.63 5.78
N HIS A 583 21.77 5.21 5.07
CA HIS A 583 21.07 6.41 5.49
C HIS A 583 19.56 6.13 5.50
N GLY A 584 18.94 6.17 6.67
CA GLY A 584 17.53 5.83 6.85
C GLY A 584 16.64 7.05 6.97
N GLY A 585 15.55 7.06 6.19
CA GLY A 585 14.49 8.04 6.26
C GLY A 585 13.17 7.42 6.72
N ALA A 586 12.43 8.13 7.59
CA ALA A 586 11.10 7.76 8.03
C ALA A 586 10.15 8.96 7.93
N ASP A 587 8.96 8.70 7.41
CA ASP A 587 7.94 9.72 7.18
C ASP A 587 7.52 10.42 8.48
N PRO A 588 7.56 11.76 8.54
CA PRO A 588 7.14 12.50 9.74
C PRO A 588 5.62 12.41 10.01
N ARG A 589 4.81 11.97 9.03
CA ARG A 589 3.35 11.87 9.14
C ARG A 589 2.90 10.65 9.96
N ARG A 590 3.80 9.69 10.21
CA ARG A 590 3.52 8.48 11.00
C ARG A 590 4.55 8.27 12.10
N GLU A 591 4.29 7.28 12.96
CA GLU A 591 5.10 6.96 14.15
C GLU A 591 6.43 6.27 13.84
N GLY A 592 6.59 5.77 12.61
CA GLY A 592 7.75 5.00 12.17
C GLY A 592 9.10 5.70 12.32
N ILE A 593 10.15 4.89 12.39
CA ILE A 593 11.55 5.32 12.52
C ILE A 593 12.47 4.44 11.67
N ALA A 594 13.74 4.84 11.56
CA ALA A 594 14.83 3.99 11.11
C ALA A 594 15.81 3.75 12.26
N LEU A 595 16.34 2.52 12.40
CA LEU A 595 17.43 2.17 13.30
C LEU A 595 18.51 1.42 12.52
N GLY A 596 19.78 1.62 12.88
CA GLY A 596 20.92 0.94 12.27
C GLY A 596 22.20 1.04 13.07
N GLU A 597 23.21 0.22 12.68
CA GLU A 597 24.54 0.15 13.31
C GLU A 597 25.68 0.31 12.29
#